data_990e8750e602477efc5c53f2f6f2dfe5
#
_entry.id   990e8750e602477efc5c53f2f6f2dfe5
#
_cell.length_a   1.000
_cell.length_b   1.000
_cell.length_c   1.000
_cell.angle_alpha   90.00
_cell.angle_beta   90.00
_cell.angle_gamma   90.00
#
_symmetry.space_group_name_H-M   'P 1'
#
loop_
_entity.id
_entity.type
_entity.pdbx_description
1 polymer ?
#
loop_
_entity_poly.entity_id
_entity_poly.type
_entity_poly.pdbx_seq_one_letter_code
_entity_poly.pdbx_strand_id
1 'polypeptide(L)'
;ILYRGVENNGRFRVTIKEYMPLTLAAERGRDCILRPKPGSEVLFKTTRMDFADLYRFIQRITPANGLEAVLDVFEENNTVYAVMENPGGRPLQKWLEEHGTVTPQQACAMLEPVFNGVEAMHQVGLVHRGICPANIRIMDNGRARLTGYATVGLRTAGSGLHEQLYEGYSAPEQYSTAEFEGRYTDEYSLAAVFYRMVCGLSPVPAAQRLVSDSNPKARTVTPSVPAYVSETLYLGLRLKPVERIQTVQQLFRALSE
;
A
#
# COMPACT_ATOMS: atom_id res chain seq x y z
N ILE A 1 -10.94 12.14 -0.81
CA ILE A 1 -11.55 12.03 -2.15
C ILE A 1 -10.43 11.84 -3.16
N LEU A 2 -10.72 11.11 -4.25
CA LEU A 2 -9.81 10.95 -5.39
C LEU A 2 -10.46 11.55 -6.63
N TYR A 3 -9.71 12.44 -7.30
CA TYR A 3 -10.08 13.03 -8.58
C TYR A 3 -9.15 12.54 -9.68
N ARG A 4 -9.65 12.51 -10.90
CA ARG A 4 -8.83 12.32 -12.10
C ARG A 4 -8.72 13.67 -12.80
N GLY A 5 -7.50 14.06 -13.11
CA GLY A 5 -7.20 15.31 -13.78
C GLY A 5 -6.30 15.10 -14.98
N VAL A 6 -6.18 16.17 -15.74
CA VAL A 6 -5.22 16.28 -16.85
C VAL A 6 -4.51 17.59 -16.64
N GLU A 7 -3.19 17.59 -16.78
CA GLU A 7 -2.40 18.81 -16.74
C GLU A 7 -2.88 19.79 -17.83
N ASN A 8 -2.79 21.10 -17.57
CA ASN A 8 -3.30 22.16 -18.46
C ASN A 8 -2.85 22.04 -19.93
N ASN A 9 -1.73 21.37 -20.18
CA ASN A 9 -1.22 21.11 -21.53
C ASN A 9 -1.77 19.82 -22.16
N GLY A 10 -2.65 19.08 -21.46
CA GLY A 10 -3.26 17.85 -21.95
C GLY A 10 -2.33 16.65 -22.09
N ARG A 11 -1.06 16.79 -21.71
CA ARG A 11 -0.01 15.77 -21.96
C ARG A 11 0.04 14.68 -20.89
N PHE A 12 -0.30 15.02 -19.64
CA PHE A 12 -0.18 14.09 -18.52
C PHE A 12 -1.50 13.94 -17.78
N ARG A 13 -1.84 12.68 -17.50
CA ARG A 13 -2.94 12.35 -16.61
C ARG A 13 -2.42 12.34 -15.17
N VAL A 14 -3.18 12.94 -14.27
CA VAL A 14 -2.87 12.98 -12.84
C VAL A 14 -4.00 12.41 -12.02
N THR A 15 -3.69 11.91 -10.85
CA THR A 15 -4.63 11.58 -9.79
C THR A 15 -4.44 12.61 -8.69
N ILE A 16 -5.51 13.24 -8.23
CA ILE A 16 -5.44 14.21 -7.13
C ILE A 16 -6.16 13.59 -5.94
N LYS A 17 -5.43 13.42 -4.85
CA LYS A 17 -5.99 12.96 -3.58
C LYS A 17 -6.20 14.16 -2.66
N GLU A 18 -7.45 14.35 -2.27
CA GLU A 18 -7.83 15.41 -1.36
C GLU A 18 -7.98 14.86 0.05
N TYR A 19 -7.44 15.58 1.04
CA TYR A 19 -7.75 15.36 2.44
C TYR A 19 -9.20 15.79 2.72
N MET A 20 -10.08 14.83 2.96
CA MET A 20 -11.49 15.06 3.32
C MET A 20 -11.99 13.95 4.24
N PRO A 21 -11.66 14.01 5.53
CA PRO A 21 -12.09 13.01 6.51
C PRO A 21 -13.55 13.22 6.87
N LEU A 22 -14.44 12.35 6.39
CA LEU A 22 -15.91 12.46 6.59
C LEU A 22 -16.31 12.39 8.08
N THR A 23 -15.47 11.82 8.93
CA THR A 23 -15.72 11.78 10.37
C THR A 23 -15.50 13.14 11.04
N LEU A 24 -14.56 13.95 10.54
CA LEU A 24 -14.12 15.21 11.11
C LEU A 24 -14.60 16.45 10.36
N ALA A 25 -14.92 16.30 9.08
CA ALA A 25 -15.30 17.41 8.21
C ALA A 25 -16.81 17.45 7.98
N ALA A 26 -17.35 18.67 7.94
CA ALA A 26 -18.69 18.94 7.45
C ALA A 26 -18.73 18.96 5.91
N GLU A 27 -19.92 18.97 5.34
CA GLU A 27 -20.10 19.22 3.90
C GLU A 27 -19.58 20.61 3.50
N ARG A 28 -19.11 20.73 2.27
CA ARG A 28 -18.65 22.00 1.72
C ARG A 28 -19.83 22.95 1.48
N GLY A 29 -19.61 24.20 1.87
CA GLY A 29 -20.50 25.27 1.49
C GLY A 29 -20.35 25.66 0.00
N ARG A 30 -21.15 26.65 -0.44
CA ARG A 30 -21.07 27.21 -1.81
C ARG A 30 -19.72 27.87 -2.12
N ASP A 31 -18.95 28.23 -1.09
CA ASP A 31 -17.61 28.81 -1.16
C ASP A 31 -16.50 27.79 -1.36
N CYS A 32 -16.84 26.52 -1.50
CA CYS A 32 -15.94 25.37 -1.61
C CYS A 32 -15.02 25.13 -0.40
N ILE A 33 -15.10 25.94 0.67
CA ILE A 33 -14.26 25.82 1.86
C ILE A 33 -14.71 24.62 2.69
N LEU A 34 -13.77 23.72 3.03
CA LEU A 34 -14.02 22.60 3.92
C LEU A 34 -13.98 23.08 5.37
N ARG A 35 -15.03 22.78 6.12
CA ARG A 35 -15.14 23.15 7.53
C ARG A 35 -15.10 21.91 8.42
N PRO A 36 -14.39 21.98 9.57
CA PRO A 36 -14.48 20.91 10.57
C PRO A 36 -15.91 20.85 11.15
N LYS A 37 -16.28 19.67 11.62
CA LYS A 37 -17.48 19.52 12.46
C LYS A 37 -17.26 20.20 13.80
N PRO A 38 -18.32 20.72 14.46
CA PRO A 38 -18.21 21.28 15.79
C PRO A 38 -17.53 20.32 16.79
N GLY A 39 -16.52 20.80 17.50
CA GLY A 39 -15.70 20.02 18.43
C GLY A 39 -14.60 19.16 17.78
N SER A 40 -14.45 19.19 16.45
CA SER A 40 -13.41 18.44 15.73
C SER A 40 -12.30 19.34 15.19
N GLU A 41 -12.28 20.63 15.52
CA GLU A 41 -11.42 21.64 14.88
C GLU A 41 -9.93 21.32 15.04
N VAL A 42 -9.52 20.97 16.27
CA VAL A 42 -8.12 20.66 16.57
C VAL A 42 -7.69 19.41 15.83
N LEU A 43 -8.50 18.35 15.92
CA LEU A 43 -8.20 17.06 15.31
C LEU A 43 -8.16 17.16 13.78
N PHE A 44 -9.11 17.90 13.19
CA PHE A 44 -9.14 18.19 11.76
C PHE A 44 -7.87 18.92 11.30
N LYS A 45 -7.43 19.94 12.06
CA LYS A 45 -6.20 20.67 11.75
C LYS A 45 -4.97 19.78 11.84
N THR A 46 -4.84 19.00 12.91
CA THR A 46 -3.69 18.12 13.13
C THR A 46 -3.59 17.08 12.02
N THR A 47 -4.67 16.35 11.75
CA THR A 47 -4.66 15.30 10.72
C THR A 47 -4.51 15.87 9.30
N ARG A 48 -4.94 17.13 9.05
CA ARG A 48 -4.66 17.83 7.80
C ARG A 48 -3.17 18.11 7.62
N MET A 49 -2.50 18.53 8.69
CA MET A 49 -1.04 18.75 8.66
C MET A 49 -0.30 17.42 8.45
N ASP A 50 -0.69 16.38 9.15
CA ASP A 50 -0.10 15.04 8.98
C ASP A 50 -0.24 14.54 7.53
N PHE A 51 -1.39 14.78 6.90
CA PHE A 51 -1.59 14.46 5.49
C PHE A 51 -0.64 15.25 4.58
N ALA A 52 -0.50 16.56 4.80
CA ALA A 52 0.40 17.40 4.02
C ALA A 52 1.84 16.91 4.15
N ASP A 53 2.29 16.66 5.38
CA ASP A 53 3.65 16.26 5.67
C ASP A 53 3.95 14.88 5.08
N LEU A 54 3.03 13.90 5.20
CA LEU A 54 3.18 12.59 4.58
C LEU A 54 3.44 12.70 3.07
N TYR A 55 2.58 13.45 2.35
CA TYR A 55 2.72 13.56 0.89
C TYR A 55 3.94 14.39 0.46
N ARG A 56 4.35 15.41 1.24
CA ARG A 56 5.61 16.12 1.03
C ARG A 56 6.83 15.23 1.25
N PHE A 57 6.78 14.31 2.23
CA PHE A 57 7.82 13.30 2.42
C PHE A 57 7.88 12.32 1.24
N ILE A 58 6.73 11.80 0.81
CA ILE A 58 6.66 10.90 -0.35
C ILE A 58 7.18 11.62 -1.60
N GLN A 59 6.85 12.89 -1.81
CA GLN A 59 7.32 13.68 -2.94
C GLN A 59 8.87 13.71 -3.04
N ARG A 60 9.56 13.74 -1.91
CA ARG A 60 11.04 13.77 -1.87
C ARG A 60 11.68 12.45 -2.25
N ILE A 61 10.99 11.33 -2.02
CA ILE A 61 11.52 9.98 -2.28
C ILE A 61 11.02 9.39 -3.60
N THR A 62 10.03 9.99 -4.25
CA THR A 62 9.37 9.44 -5.45
C THR A 62 10.07 9.61 -6.81
N PRO A 63 11.31 10.09 -6.94
CA PRO A 63 12.13 9.69 -8.06
C PRO A 63 12.49 8.21 -8.05
N ALA A 64 12.22 7.46 -6.94
CA ALA A 64 12.46 6.03 -6.87
C ALA A 64 11.55 5.27 -7.86
N ASN A 65 12.17 4.57 -8.80
CA ASN A 65 11.49 3.66 -9.70
C ASN A 65 10.72 2.61 -8.88
N GLY A 66 9.45 2.42 -9.18
CA GLY A 66 8.61 1.44 -8.49
C GLY A 66 7.52 2.04 -7.61
N LEU A 67 7.57 3.34 -7.32
CA LEU A 67 6.52 4.08 -6.61
C LEU A 67 5.79 5.04 -7.56
N GLU A 68 4.50 5.30 -7.29
CA GLU A 68 3.74 6.38 -7.91
C GLU A 68 4.33 7.73 -7.47
N ALA A 69 4.69 8.59 -8.42
CA ALA A 69 5.30 9.88 -8.08
C ALA A 69 4.27 10.87 -7.54
N VAL A 70 4.61 11.56 -6.46
CA VAL A 70 3.89 12.75 -5.99
C VAL A 70 4.51 13.96 -6.67
N LEU A 71 3.73 14.63 -7.52
CA LEU A 71 4.17 15.76 -8.35
C LEU A 71 4.08 17.08 -7.61
N ASP A 72 2.99 17.27 -6.85
CA ASP A 72 2.76 18.51 -6.10
C ASP A 72 1.90 18.26 -4.86
N VAL A 73 2.06 19.11 -3.85
CA VAL A 73 1.25 19.13 -2.63
C VAL A 73 0.92 20.58 -2.29
N PHE A 74 -0.34 20.96 -2.36
CA PHE A 74 -0.77 22.30 -2.08
C PHE A 74 -1.97 22.39 -1.14
N GLU A 75 -2.15 23.53 -0.51
CA GLU A 75 -3.24 23.82 0.43
C GLU A 75 -4.16 24.88 -0.17
N GLU A 76 -5.45 24.53 -0.27
CA GLU A 76 -6.49 25.42 -0.73
C GLU A 76 -7.84 24.98 -0.11
N ASN A 77 -8.83 25.88 -0.08
CA ASN A 77 -10.18 25.57 0.43
C ASN A 77 -10.19 24.94 1.84
N ASN A 78 -9.24 25.30 2.70
CA ASN A 78 -9.03 24.72 4.03
C ASN A 78 -8.80 23.20 4.02
N THR A 79 -8.26 22.66 2.93
CA THR A 79 -7.85 21.27 2.80
C THR A 79 -6.47 21.16 2.13
N VAL A 80 -6.00 19.93 1.91
CA VAL A 80 -4.73 19.63 1.25
C VAL A 80 -4.99 18.73 0.06
N TYR A 81 -4.33 19.01 -1.04
CA TYR A 81 -4.35 18.24 -2.26
C TYR A 81 -2.96 17.67 -2.55
N ALA A 82 -2.87 16.37 -2.78
CA ALA A 82 -1.68 15.71 -3.29
C ALA A 82 -1.92 15.34 -4.75
N VAL A 83 -1.13 15.91 -5.64
CA VAL A 83 -1.17 15.62 -7.08
C VAL A 83 -0.17 14.51 -7.37
N MET A 84 -0.66 13.41 -7.88
CA MET A 84 0.15 12.23 -8.19
C MET A 84 0.14 11.94 -9.68
N GLU A 85 1.25 11.44 -10.17
CA GLU A 85 1.32 10.86 -11.51
C GLU A 85 0.24 9.75 -11.64
N ASN A 86 -0.42 9.68 -12.79
CA ASN A 86 -1.17 8.49 -13.13
C ASN A 86 -0.29 7.62 -14.04
N PRO A 87 0.38 6.61 -13.51
CA PRO A 87 1.38 5.86 -14.26
C PRO A 87 0.79 5.02 -15.42
N GLY A 88 -0.54 4.95 -15.52
CA GLY A 88 -1.17 4.05 -16.49
C GLY A 88 -1.04 2.59 -16.07
N GLY A 89 -0.72 1.71 -17.01
CA GLY A 89 -0.58 0.27 -16.77
C GLY A 89 -1.88 -0.41 -16.33
N ARG A 90 -1.80 -1.69 -16.00
CA ARG A 90 -2.94 -2.53 -15.60
C ARG A 90 -2.81 -2.94 -14.12
N PRO A 91 -3.87 -2.89 -13.29
CA PRO A 91 -3.80 -3.43 -11.94
C PRO A 91 -3.34 -4.89 -11.95
N LEU A 92 -2.42 -5.26 -11.07
CA LEU A 92 -1.89 -6.63 -10.96
C LEU A 92 -3.02 -7.65 -10.75
N GLN A 93 -4.06 -7.27 -10.01
CA GLN A 93 -5.22 -8.14 -9.83
C GLN A 93 -5.84 -8.54 -11.18
N LYS A 94 -6.14 -7.57 -12.05
CA LYS A 94 -6.71 -7.83 -13.38
C LYS A 94 -5.71 -8.54 -14.30
N TRP A 95 -4.44 -8.21 -14.17
CA TRP A 95 -3.41 -8.86 -14.95
C TRP A 95 -3.32 -10.36 -14.61
N LEU A 96 -3.38 -10.72 -13.33
CA LEU A 96 -3.40 -12.12 -12.88
C LEU A 96 -4.68 -12.87 -13.25
N GLU A 97 -5.83 -12.19 -13.29
CA GLU A 97 -7.09 -12.79 -13.77
C GLU A 97 -7.00 -13.20 -15.25
N GLU A 98 -6.24 -12.47 -16.06
CA GLU A 98 -6.08 -12.72 -17.49
C GLU A 98 -4.92 -13.68 -17.83
N HIS A 99 -3.82 -13.64 -17.07
CA HIS A 99 -2.60 -14.37 -17.37
C HIS A 99 -2.35 -15.57 -16.44
N GLY A 100 -3.09 -15.66 -15.33
CA GLY A 100 -2.91 -16.73 -14.35
C GLY A 100 -1.68 -16.52 -13.46
N THR A 101 -1.11 -17.63 -12.97
CA THR A 101 0.07 -17.64 -12.11
C THR A 101 1.36 -17.43 -12.91
N VAL A 102 2.38 -16.94 -12.21
CA VAL A 102 3.72 -16.76 -12.77
C VAL A 102 4.74 -17.60 -12.01
N THR A 103 5.90 -17.83 -12.61
CA THR A 103 7.02 -18.46 -11.89
C THR A 103 7.60 -17.49 -10.84
N PRO A 104 8.27 -18.01 -9.80
CA PRO A 104 8.95 -17.16 -8.83
C PRO A 104 9.93 -16.16 -9.46
N GLN A 105 10.68 -16.58 -10.49
CA GLN A 105 11.61 -15.72 -11.22
C GLN A 105 10.89 -14.57 -11.93
N GLN A 106 9.75 -14.87 -12.57
CA GLN A 106 8.91 -13.83 -13.19
C GLN A 106 8.34 -12.87 -12.14
N ALA A 107 7.85 -13.39 -11.00
CA ALA A 107 7.35 -12.57 -9.92
C ALA A 107 8.44 -11.63 -9.36
N CYS A 108 9.66 -12.12 -9.15
CA CYS A 108 10.81 -11.30 -8.74
C CYS A 108 11.09 -10.20 -9.76
N ALA A 109 11.21 -10.54 -11.05
CA ALA A 109 11.51 -9.56 -12.12
C ALA A 109 10.42 -8.47 -12.22
N MET A 110 9.15 -8.83 -12.06
CA MET A 110 8.03 -7.88 -12.09
C MET A 110 8.03 -6.96 -10.87
N LEU A 111 8.24 -7.52 -9.66
CA LEU A 111 8.08 -6.81 -8.39
C LEU A 111 9.37 -6.11 -7.89
N GLU A 112 10.54 -6.39 -8.47
CA GLU A 112 11.81 -5.77 -8.05
C GLU A 112 11.70 -4.25 -7.85
N PRO A 113 11.10 -3.45 -8.76
CA PRO A 113 10.97 -2.02 -8.54
C PRO A 113 10.11 -1.68 -7.30
N VAL A 114 9.08 -2.47 -7.03
CA VAL A 114 8.19 -2.27 -5.86
C VAL A 114 8.97 -2.54 -4.58
N PHE A 115 9.73 -3.63 -4.50
CA PHE A 115 10.59 -3.93 -3.35
C PHE A 115 11.59 -2.80 -3.09
N ASN A 116 12.24 -2.29 -4.14
CA ASN A 116 13.18 -1.17 -4.04
C ASN A 116 12.48 0.12 -3.58
N GLY A 117 11.30 0.39 -4.10
CA GLY A 117 10.50 1.56 -3.71
C GLY A 117 10.05 1.52 -2.25
N VAL A 118 9.57 0.36 -1.78
CA VAL A 118 9.15 0.18 -0.37
C VAL A 118 10.37 0.28 0.56
N GLU A 119 11.52 -0.27 0.18
CA GLU A 119 12.76 -0.10 0.95
C GLU A 119 13.14 1.38 1.07
N ALA A 120 13.04 2.16 -0.01
CA ALA A 120 13.31 3.61 0.03
C ALA A 120 12.34 4.33 0.99
N MET A 121 11.08 3.94 1.05
CA MET A 121 10.12 4.45 2.05
C MET A 121 10.57 4.09 3.48
N HIS A 122 10.95 2.84 3.70
CA HIS A 122 11.38 2.35 5.01
C HIS A 122 12.64 3.05 5.52
N GLN A 123 13.57 3.42 4.64
CA GLN A 123 14.79 4.16 5.00
C GLN A 123 14.50 5.54 5.59
N VAL A 124 13.41 6.17 5.19
CA VAL A 124 12.96 7.46 5.73
C VAL A 124 11.88 7.33 6.80
N GLY A 125 11.63 6.12 7.30
CA GLY A 125 10.68 5.86 8.37
C GLY A 125 9.21 5.79 7.95
N LEU A 126 8.92 5.75 6.65
CA LEU A 126 7.56 5.61 6.12
C LEU A 126 7.20 4.13 5.92
N VAL A 127 5.96 3.79 6.19
CA VAL A 127 5.34 2.48 5.93
C VAL A 127 4.17 2.69 4.98
N HIS A 128 4.06 1.86 3.94
CA HIS A 128 3.04 2.03 2.88
C HIS A 128 1.64 1.59 3.33
N ARG A 129 1.52 0.46 4.03
CA ARG A 129 0.31 -0.11 4.65
C ARG A 129 -0.82 -0.53 3.69
N GLY A 130 -0.72 -0.25 2.42
CA GLY A 130 -1.76 -0.55 1.42
C GLY A 130 -1.26 -1.43 0.28
N ILE A 131 -0.26 -2.28 0.50
CA ILE A 131 0.30 -3.13 -0.55
C ILE A 131 -0.66 -4.29 -0.81
N CYS A 132 -1.25 -4.29 -2.00
CA CYS A 132 -2.14 -5.35 -2.49
C CYS A 132 -2.17 -5.33 -4.03
N PRO A 133 -2.67 -6.37 -4.70
CA PRO A 133 -2.71 -6.42 -6.16
C PRO A 133 -3.52 -5.29 -6.84
N ALA A 134 -4.49 -4.70 -6.14
CA ALA A 134 -5.26 -3.57 -6.66
C ALA A 134 -4.43 -2.27 -6.73
N ASN A 135 -3.47 -2.11 -5.82
CA ASN A 135 -2.58 -0.95 -5.72
C ASN A 135 -1.23 -1.14 -6.43
N ILE A 136 -1.00 -2.28 -7.07
CA ILE A 136 0.15 -2.53 -7.92
C ILE A 136 -0.27 -2.46 -9.38
N ARG A 137 0.47 -1.70 -10.19
CA ARG A 137 0.23 -1.52 -11.63
C ARG A 137 1.32 -2.21 -12.43
N ILE A 138 0.95 -3.07 -13.36
CA ILE A 138 1.88 -3.68 -14.32
C ILE A 138 1.94 -2.77 -15.54
N MET A 139 3.13 -2.28 -15.82
CA MET A 139 3.43 -1.38 -16.92
C MET A 139 3.63 -2.18 -18.22
N ASP A 140 3.61 -1.50 -19.38
CA ASP A 140 3.80 -2.13 -20.69
C ASP A 140 5.15 -2.85 -20.83
N ASN A 141 6.16 -2.44 -20.07
CA ASN A 141 7.47 -3.12 -19.99
C ASN A 141 7.49 -4.33 -19.04
N GLY A 142 6.34 -4.74 -18.51
CA GLY A 142 6.20 -5.87 -17.58
C GLY A 142 6.64 -5.60 -16.13
N ARG A 143 7.14 -4.41 -15.81
CA ARG A 143 7.57 -4.05 -14.45
C ARG A 143 6.42 -3.44 -13.65
N ALA A 144 6.45 -3.67 -12.34
CA ALA A 144 5.41 -3.19 -11.45
C ALA A 144 5.71 -1.78 -10.89
N ARG A 145 4.66 -1.02 -10.61
CA ARG A 145 4.68 0.22 -9.83
C ARG A 145 3.64 0.15 -8.73
N LEU A 146 3.99 0.60 -7.55
CA LEU A 146 3.13 0.67 -6.38
C LEU A 146 2.46 2.03 -6.32
N THR A 147 1.15 2.03 -6.08
CA THR A 147 0.27 3.20 -5.97
C THR A 147 -0.52 3.12 -4.68
N GLY A 148 -1.34 4.11 -4.39
CA GLY A 148 -2.33 3.98 -3.32
C GLY A 148 -1.75 4.12 -1.93
N TYR A 149 -0.88 5.10 -1.70
CA TYR A 149 -0.36 5.42 -0.36
C TYR A 149 -1.50 5.56 0.64
N ALA A 150 -1.48 4.72 1.69
CA ALA A 150 -2.44 4.80 2.77
C ALA A 150 -2.12 5.99 3.68
N THR A 151 -3.12 6.80 3.97
CA THR A 151 -3.01 7.98 4.83
C THR A 151 -3.09 7.64 6.32
N VAL A 152 -2.50 6.55 6.72
CA VAL A 152 -2.69 5.93 8.04
C VAL A 152 -1.81 6.50 9.16
N GLY A 153 -0.87 7.39 8.84
CA GLY A 153 -0.32 8.28 9.88
C GLY A 153 -1.40 9.07 10.65
N LEU A 154 -2.64 9.02 10.14
CA LEU A 154 -3.82 9.73 10.63
C LEU A 154 -4.64 8.95 11.67
N ARG A 155 -4.13 7.85 12.23
CA ARG A 155 -4.75 7.16 13.38
C ARG A 155 -4.59 7.98 14.67
N THR A 156 -5.02 9.21 14.65
CA THR A 156 -5.13 9.95 15.90
C THR A 156 -6.31 9.37 16.68
N ALA A 157 -6.06 8.94 17.91
CA ALA A 157 -7.11 8.41 18.78
C ALA A 157 -8.32 9.36 18.82
N GLY A 158 -9.51 8.83 18.58
CA GLY A 158 -10.74 9.61 18.55
C GLY A 158 -11.08 10.26 17.20
N SER A 159 -10.24 10.10 16.16
CA SER A 159 -10.54 10.66 14.81
C SER A 159 -11.69 9.94 14.09
N GLY A 160 -11.99 8.69 14.49
CA GLY A 160 -12.92 7.83 13.77
C GLY A 160 -12.46 7.50 12.34
N LEU A 161 -11.22 7.83 12.00
CA LEU A 161 -10.61 7.45 10.73
C LEU A 161 -10.16 6.00 10.83
N HIS A 162 -10.65 5.19 9.92
CA HIS A 162 -10.30 3.78 9.81
C HIS A 162 -9.40 3.54 8.61
N GLU A 163 -8.48 2.61 8.79
CA GLU A 163 -7.63 2.13 7.72
C GLU A 163 -8.44 1.32 6.71
N GLN A 164 -8.09 1.43 5.45
CA GLN A 164 -8.59 0.53 4.44
C GLN A 164 -7.83 -0.79 4.55
N LEU A 165 -8.52 -1.84 4.98
CA LEU A 165 -7.98 -3.20 5.04
C LEU A 165 -8.22 -3.93 3.72
N TYR A 166 -7.23 -4.73 3.33
CA TYR A 166 -7.26 -5.57 2.12
C TYR A 166 -7.20 -7.04 2.54
N GLU A 167 -8.32 -7.74 2.41
CA GLU A 167 -8.43 -9.15 2.81
C GLU A 167 -7.37 -10.02 2.14
N GLY A 168 -6.65 -10.80 2.95
CA GLY A 168 -5.53 -11.64 2.53
C GLY A 168 -4.19 -10.91 2.37
N TYR A 169 -4.17 -9.57 2.38
CA TYR A 169 -2.95 -8.76 2.17
C TYR A 169 -2.60 -7.88 3.37
N SER A 170 -3.58 -7.37 4.10
CA SER A 170 -3.32 -6.61 5.32
C SER A 170 -2.79 -7.51 6.43
N ALA A 171 -1.72 -7.06 7.08
CA ALA A 171 -1.07 -7.77 8.16
C ALA A 171 -1.93 -7.81 9.43
N PRO A 172 -1.75 -8.81 10.32
CA PRO A 172 -2.56 -8.96 11.54
C PRO A 172 -2.63 -7.72 12.40
N GLU A 173 -1.53 -7.01 12.59
CA GLU A 173 -1.44 -5.78 13.39
C GLU A 173 -2.31 -4.64 12.85
N GLN A 174 -2.66 -4.64 11.57
CA GLN A 174 -3.54 -3.63 10.98
C GLN A 174 -5.02 -3.79 11.41
N TYR A 175 -5.38 -4.93 11.95
CA TYR A 175 -6.72 -5.20 12.49
C TYR A 175 -6.90 -4.74 13.94
N SER A 176 -5.84 -4.24 14.58
CA SER A 176 -5.85 -3.79 15.98
C SER A 176 -5.34 -2.36 16.10
N THR A 177 -6.05 -1.52 16.84
CA THR A 177 -5.59 -0.16 17.18
C THR A 177 -4.56 -0.14 18.31
N ALA A 178 -4.35 -1.28 18.99
CA ALA A 178 -3.41 -1.42 20.09
C ALA A 178 -2.02 -1.90 19.64
N GLU A 179 -1.90 -2.43 18.42
CA GLU A 179 -0.66 -2.92 17.88
C GLU A 179 0.04 -1.87 17.01
N PHE A 180 1.37 -1.85 17.06
CA PHE A 180 2.16 -0.95 16.25
C PHE A 180 2.39 -1.55 14.86
N GLU A 181 2.33 -0.70 13.85
CA GLU A 181 2.69 -1.02 12.48
C GLU A 181 4.11 -0.55 12.17
N GLY A 182 4.82 -1.31 11.37
CA GLY A 182 6.19 -1.04 11.04
C GLY A 182 6.57 -1.59 9.66
N ARG A 183 7.88 -1.65 9.39
CA ARG A 183 8.41 -2.22 8.14
C ARG A 183 7.90 -3.64 7.89
N TYR A 184 7.77 -4.43 8.95
CA TYR A 184 7.25 -5.80 8.93
C TYR A 184 5.77 -5.89 8.47
N THR A 185 5.02 -4.81 8.51
CA THR A 185 3.64 -4.73 7.99
C THR A 185 3.64 -4.80 6.46
N ASP A 186 4.49 -3.99 5.82
CA ASP A 186 4.65 -4.00 4.36
C ASP A 186 5.31 -5.29 3.87
N GLU A 187 6.23 -5.83 4.66
CA GLU A 187 6.89 -7.11 4.37
C GLU A 187 5.86 -8.25 4.28
N TYR A 188 4.93 -8.35 5.25
CA TYR A 188 3.83 -9.30 5.19
C TYR A 188 3.00 -9.13 3.92
N SER A 189 2.64 -7.89 3.59
CA SER A 189 1.81 -7.58 2.43
C SER A 189 2.51 -7.93 1.10
N LEU A 190 3.83 -7.70 0.99
CA LEU A 190 4.63 -8.12 -0.16
C LEU A 190 4.71 -9.65 -0.29
N ALA A 191 4.91 -10.35 0.83
CA ALA A 191 4.87 -11.83 0.84
C ALA A 191 3.49 -12.34 0.40
N ALA A 192 2.40 -11.69 0.82
CA ALA A 192 1.04 -12.03 0.43
C ALA A 192 0.78 -11.82 -1.08
N VAL A 193 1.27 -10.71 -1.63
CA VAL A 193 1.21 -10.44 -3.09
C VAL A 193 2.01 -11.48 -3.86
N PHE A 194 3.21 -11.79 -3.43
CA PHE A 194 4.06 -12.80 -4.08
C PHE A 194 3.40 -14.19 -4.02
N TYR A 195 2.84 -14.55 -2.86
CA TYR A 195 2.07 -15.80 -2.70
C TYR A 195 0.91 -15.86 -3.72
N ARG A 196 0.14 -14.78 -3.87
CA ARG A 196 -0.94 -14.68 -4.87
C ARG A 196 -0.43 -14.90 -6.29
N MET A 197 0.71 -14.33 -6.64
CA MET A 197 1.29 -14.44 -7.98
C MET A 197 1.71 -15.86 -8.33
N VAL A 198 2.26 -16.62 -7.38
CA VAL A 198 2.77 -17.97 -7.64
C VAL A 198 1.75 -19.08 -7.34
N CYS A 199 0.77 -18.82 -6.46
CA CYS A 199 -0.25 -19.82 -6.07
C CYS A 199 -1.59 -19.63 -6.78
N GLY A 200 -1.86 -18.47 -7.38
CA GLY A 200 -3.13 -18.18 -8.03
C GLY A 200 -4.29 -17.84 -7.07
N LEU A 201 -4.08 -17.89 -5.77
CA LEU A 201 -5.05 -17.55 -4.74
C LEU A 201 -4.42 -16.66 -3.67
N SER A 202 -5.22 -15.82 -3.03
CA SER A 202 -4.76 -14.97 -1.91
C SER A 202 -4.51 -15.83 -0.67
N PRO A 203 -3.60 -15.43 0.24
CA PRO A 203 -3.56 -16.01 1.57
C PRO A 203 -4.91 -15.90 2.28
N VAL A 204 -5.14 -16.77 3.25
CA VAL A 204 -6.29 -16.66 4.15
C VAL A 204 -6.21 -15.33 4.89
N PRO A 205 -7.30 -14.53 4.98
CA PRO A 205 -7.29 -13.23 5.67
C PRO A 205 -6.75 -13.33 7.10
N ALA A 206 -5.89 -12.38 7.48
CA ALA A 206 -5.21 -12.41 8.78
C ALA A 206 -6.19 -12.47 9.96
N ALA A 207 -7.34 -11.79 9.87
CA ALA A 207 -8.38 -11.87 10.91
C ALA A 207 -8.90 -13.29 11.14
N GLN A 208 -9.04 -14.09 10.09
CA GLN A 208 -9.43 -15.51 10.19
C GLN A 208 -8.28 -16.36 10.75
N ARG A 209 -7.06 -16.11 10.30
CA ARG A 209 -5.85 -16.82 10.75
C ARG A 209 -5.55 -16.59 12.24
N LEU A 210 -5.89 -15.42 12.79
CA LEU A 210 -5.77 -15.14 14.24
C LEU A 210 -6.67 -16.06 15.09
N VAL A 211 -7.77 -16.54 14.53
CA VAL A 211 -8.65 -17.52 15.21
C VAL A 211 -8.11 -18.94 15.02
N SER A 212 -7.73 -19.30 13.79
CA SER A 212 -7.14 -20.59 13.45
C SER A 212 -6.29 -20.43 12.19
N ASP A 213 -4.98 -20.60 12.33
CA ASP A 213 -4.06 -20.45 11.20
C ASP A 213 -4.13 -21.66 10.26
N SER A 214 -4.91 -21.52 9.22
CA SER A 214 -5.14 -22.51 8.18
C SER A 214 -4.51 -22.14 6.82
N ASN A 215 -3.61 -21.14 6.79
CA ASN A 215 -2.99 -20.72 5.53
C ASN A 215 -2.07 -21.84 4.99
N PRO A 216 -2.34 -22.41 3.80
CA PRO A 216 -1.48 -23.46 3.26
C PRO A 216 -0.13 -22.93 2.82
N LYS A 217 0.93 -23.73 2.96
CA LYS A 217 2.24 -23.40 2.37
C LYS A 217 2.12 -23.33 0.84
N ALA A 218 2.87 -22.46 0.21
CA ALA A 218 2.80 -22.24 -1.25
C ALA A 218 2.99 -23.55 -2.04
N ARG A 219 3.90 -24.42 -1.61
CA ARG A 219 4.18 -25.69 -2.26
C ARG A 219 3.05 -26.71 -2.08
N THR A 220 2.22 -26.58 -1.06
CA THR A 220 1.00 -27.41 -0.89
C THR A 220 -0.05 -27.05 -1.93
N VAL A 221 -0.15 -25.74 -2.27
CA VAL A 221 -1.09 -25.24 -3.28
C VAL A 221 -0.55 -25.48 -4.69
N THR A 222 0.72 -25.17 -4.90
CA THR A 222 1.39 -25.26 -6.20
C THR A 222 2.70 -26.05 -6.03
N PRO A 223 2.69 -27.36 -6.28
CA PRO A 223 3.85 -28.24 -6.06
C PRO A 223 5.11 -27.86 -6.83
N SER A 224 4.98 -27.13 -7.93
CA SER A 224 6.10 -26.63 -8.74
C SER A 224 6.86 -25.45 -8.10
N VAL A 225 6.30 -24.83 -7.06
CA VAL A 225 7.01 -23.76 -6.31
C VAL A 225 8.20 -24.38 -5.58
N PRO A 226 9.43 -23.82 -5.74
CA PRO A 226 10.63 -24.33 -5.05
C PRO A 226 10.46 -24.32 -3.53
N ALA A 227 11.13 -25.25 -2.85
CA ALA A 227 11.03 -25.38 -1.39
C ALA A 227 11.44 -24.12 -0.66
N TYR A 228 12.53 -23.47 -1.11
CA TYR A 228 13.05 -22.23 -0.51
C TYR A 228 12.03 -21.08 -0.63
N VAL A 229 11.37 -20.90 -1.79
CA VAL A 229 10.32 -19.90 -1.98
C VAL A 229 9.15 -20.16 -1.04
N SER A 230 8.71 -21.42 -0.96
CA SER A 230 7.58 -21.80 -0.09
C SER A 230 7.89 -21.53 1.39
N GLU A 231 9.12 -21.79 1.83
CA GLU A 231 9.53 -21.52 3.21
C GLU A 231 9.69 -20.02 3.48
N THR A 232 10.26 -19.28 2.54
CA THR A 232 10.37 -17.81 2.61
C THR A 232 9.00 -17.15 2.74
N LEU A 233 8.03 -17.57 1.92
CA LEU A 233 6.65 -17.07 2.00
C LEU A 233 5.98 -17.47 3.31
N TYR A 234 6.23 -18.68 3.81
CA TYR A 234 5.74 -19.11 5.11
C TYR A 234 6.26 -18.22 6.25
N LEU A 235 7.55 -17.86 6.23
CA LEU A 235 8.15 -16.94 7.20
C LEU A 235 7.62 -15.51 7.04
N GLY A 236 7.51 -14.99 5.82
CA GLY A 236 6.95 -13.65 5.56
C GLY A 236 5.49 -13.50 5.97
N LEU A 237 4.74 -14.59 5.96
CA LEU A 237 3.33 -14.61 6.34
C LEU A 237 3.08 -15.03 7.79
N ARG A 238 4.08 -15.05 8.69
CA ARG A 238 3.87 -15.32 10.11
C ARG A 238 2.97 -14.26 10.74
N LEU A 239 2.09 -14.70 11.64
CA LEU A 239 1.13 -13.78 12.29
C LEU A 239 1.83 -12.82 13.24
N LYS A 240 2.82 -13.30 14.00
CA LYS A 240 3.59 -12.46 14.92
C LYS A 240 4.71 -11.72 14.18
N PRO A 241 4.79 -10.38 14.26
CA PRO A 241 5.82 -9.61 13.56
C PRO A 241 7.25 -10.05 13.85
N VAL A 242 7.55 -10.43 15.10
CA VAL A 242 8.90 -10.88 15.53
C VAL A 242 9.34 -12.21 14.92
N GLU A 243 8.39 -13.00 14.38
CA GLU A 243 8.67 -14.28 13.73
C GLU A 243 8.84 -14.12 12.21
N ARG A 244 8.60 -12.91 11.65
CA ARG A 244 8.71 -12.63 10.22
C ARG A 244 10.16 -12.31 9.82
N ILE A 245 10.41 -12.34 8.54
CA ILE A 245 11.57 -11.68 7.93
C ILE A 245 11.44 -10.17 8.23
N GLN A 246 12.54 -9.52 8.64
CA GLN A 246 12.45 -8.19 9.23
C GLN A 246 12.59 -7.03 8.23
N THR A 247 13.06 -7.31 7.02
CA THR A 247 13.20 -6.27 5.97
C THR A 247 12.74 -6.78 4.62
N VAL A 248 12.21 -5.87 3.81
CA VAL A 248 11.78 -6.19 2.45
C VAL A 248 12.95 -6.63 1.56
N GLN A 249 14.17 -6.14 1.82
CA GLN A 249 15.36 -6.60 1.10
C GLN A 249 15.73 -8.04 1.44
N GLN A 250 15.64 -8.44 2.73
CA GLN A 250 15.86 -9.84 3.13
C GLN A 250 14.81 -10.75 2.47
N LEU A 251 13.55 -10.33 2.47
CA LEU A 251 12.48 -11.06 1.79
C LEU A 251 12.78 -11.22 0.30
N PHE A 252 13.12 -10.13 -0.39
CA PHE A 252 13.41 -10.16 -1.82
C PHE A 252 14.59 -11.07 -2.16
N ARG A 253 15.69 -10.99 -1.42
CA ARG A 253 16.86 -11.86 -1.62
C ARG A 253 16.51 -13.33 -1.45
N ALA A 254 15.80 -13.68 -0.36
CA ALA A 254 15.39 -15.06 -0.10
C ALA A 254 14.38 -15.61 -1.12
N LEU A 255 13.67 -14.76 -1.84
CA LEU A 255 12.77 -15.16 -2.94
C LEU A 255 13.51 -15.30 -4.28
N SER A 256 14.68 -14.66 -4.43
CA SER A 256 15.43 -14.55 -5.69
C SER A 256 16.54 -15.59 -5.85
N GLU A 257 16.90 -16.30 -4.79
CA GLU A 257 17.93 -17.35 -4.79
C GLU A 257 17.49 -18.58 -5.61
#